data_17146d247d5f72126c8c4e93a0de7be6
#
_entry.id   17146d247d5f72126c8c4e93a0de7be6
#
_cell.length_a   1.000
_cell.length_b   1.000
_cell.length_c   1.000
_cell.angle_alpha   90.00
_cell.angle_beta   90.00
_cell.angle_gamma   90.00
#
_symmetry.space_group_name_H-M   'P 1'
#
loop_
_entity.id
_entity.type
_entity.pdbx_description
1 polymer ?
#
loop_
_entity_poly.entity_id
_entity_poly.type
_entity_poly.pdbx_seq_one_letter_code
_entity_poly.pdbx_strand_id
1 'polypeptide(L)'
;MRKLTSAAVLCALSIPVAAQAQTDCGEVSITEMNWASNTVVTNVATFIMEQGYGCDVTIVPSDTVPAVTSVAENGEPDIITELWLNSAGEAYLRLEEQGKVERVSRVLDPGGVEGWWIPTYLAEEHPELTTIEGVMANPELVGGIFNNCPSGWGCRVVSDNLIRALDLEESGIEVFNHGSGETLASSMASAVQDEEPWFGYYWGPTVPLGKYDMTRVDLGEYKPEVHQNNQTQDAENPGVSDFPAATVLTSVTSDFKEREPEVAEMLSKMTFKTATMSSILAWMDQNNASGEEAAVYFLSNNSDEWSSWLNDAATERLANVLN
;
A
#
# COMPACT_ATOMS: atom_id res chain seq x y z
N MET A 1 -66.22 -0.15 65.33
CA MET A 1 -65.78 -0.97 64.20
C MET A 1 -64.85 -0.11 63.31
N ARG A 2 -63.55 -0.28 63.48
CA ARG A 2 -62.53 0.49 62.74
C ARG A 2 -62.05 -0.37 61.53
N LYS A 3 -62.27 0.13 60.30
CA LYS A 3 -61.81 -0.48 59.08
C LYS A 3 -60.36 -0.03 58.85
N LEU A 4 -59.44 -0.98 58.86
CA LEU A 4 -58.06 -0.78 58.42
C LEU A 4 -57.99 -0.97 56.89
N THR A 5 -57.63 0.07 56.21
CA THR A 5 -57.25 0.01 54.77
C THR A 5 -55.78 -0.18 54.66
N SER A 6 -55.36 -1.36 54.13
CA SER A 6 -53.98 -1.65 53.81
C SER A 6 -53.60 -1.01 52.44
N ALA A 7 -52.64 -0.09 52.46
CA ALA A 7 -52.05 0.44 51.21
C ALA A 7 -50.86 -0.44 50.83
N ALA A 8 -50.94 -1.07 49.69
CA ALA A 8 -49.83 -1.78 49.08
C ALA A 8 -48.91 -0.78 48.36
N VAL A 9 -47.69 -0.65 48.85
CA VAL A 9 -46.64 0.14 48.17
C VAL A 9 -45.95 -0.77 47.14
N LEU A 10 -46.21 -0.52 45.84
CA LEU A 10 -45.40 -1.11 44.75
C LEU A 10 -44.03 -0.38 44.68
N CYS A 11 -42.96 -1.04 45.14
CA CYS A 11 -41.59 -0.64 44.81
C CYS A 11 -41.28 -1.03 43.37
N ALA A 12 -41.24 -0.06 42.45
CA ALA A 12 -40.68 -0.25 41.12
C ALA A 12 -39.18 -0.31 41.25
N LEU A 13 -38.61 -1.49 41.05
CA LEU A 13 -37.17 -1.69 40.87
C LEU A 13 -36.78 -1.17 39.49
N SER A 14 -36.27 0.05 39.44
CA SER A 14 -35.56 0.57 38.28
C SER A 14 -34.17 -0.13 38.20
N ILE A 15 -34.01 -1.08 37.28
CA ILE A 15 -32.73 -1.64 36.92
C ILE A 15 -32.00 -0.54 36.15
N PRO A 16 -30.86 -0.04 36.61
CA PRO A 16 -30.04 0.85 35.79
C PRO A 16 -29.55 0.02 34.61
N VAL A 17 -30.00 0.35 33.40
CA VAL A 17 -29.28 -0.04 32.18
C VAL A 17 -27.93 0.68 32.26
N ALA A 18 -26.88 -0.04 32.58
CA ALA A 18 -25.54 0.45 32.41
C ALA A 18 -25.38 0.66 30.89
N ALA A 19 -25.50 1.92 30.45
CA ALA A 19 -24.93 2.31 29.15
C ALA A 19 -23.45 1.95 29.28
N GLN A 20 -23.03 0.92 28.56
CA GLN A 20 -21.60 0.71 28.31
C GLN A 20 -21.17 1.98 27.61
N ALA A 21 -20.39 2.80 28.32
CA ALA A 21 -19.64 3.88 27.69
C ALA A 21 -18.69 3.15 26.72
N GLN A 22 -19.02 3.17 25.45
CA GLN A 22 -18.10 2.76 24.41
C GLN A 22 -16.95 3.74 24.52
N THR A 23 -15.79 3.25 24.93
CA THR A 23 -14.57 4.04 24.92
C THR A 23 -14.30 4.36 23.47
N ASP A 24 -14.41 5.65 23.12
CA ASP A 24 -13.97 6.09 21.80
C ASP A 24 -12.47 5.75 21.69
N CYS A 25 -12.04 5.34 20.50
CA CYS A 25 -10.64 5.08 20.17
C CYS A 25 -9.79 6.32 20.50
N GLY A 26 -8.52 6.12 20.90
CA GLY A 26 -7.59 7.20 21.21
C GLY A 26 -6.93 7.83 19.97
N GLU A 27 -5.76 8.44 20.21
CA GLU A 27 -4.91 8.96 19.15
C GLU A 27 -4.28 7.79 18.37
N VAL A 28 -4.29 7.88 17.04
CA VAL A 28 -3.76 6.86 16.12
C VAL A 28 -2.97 7.52 15.02
N SER A 29 -1.78 7.00 14.71
CA SER A 29 -0.96 7.47 13.60
C SER A 29 -0.90 6.44 12.48
N ILE A 30 -1.12 6.89 11.23
CA ILE A 30 -1.13 6.05 10.03
C ILE A 30 -0.27 6.66 8.93
N THR A 31 0.52 5.83 8.22
CA THR A 31 1.31 6.32 7.08
C THR A 31 0.43 6.70 5.90
N GLU A 32 0.81 7.77 5.19
CA GLU A 32 0.44 7.98 3.80
C GLU A 32 1.69 8.01 2.94
N MET A 33 1.86 6.98 2.12
CA MET A 33 2.94 6.89 1.15
C MET A 33 2.59 7.70 -0.10
N ASN A 34 3.61 8.17 -0.83
CA ASN A 34 3.45 9.11 -1.94
C ASN A 34 3.05 8.43 -3.28
N TRP A 35 2.10 7.50 -3.25
CA TRP A 35 1.48 6.92 -4.44
C TRP A 35 -0.02 6.71 -4.28
N ALA A 36 -0.75 6.80 -5.39
CA ALA A 36 -2.19 6.96 -5.38
C ALA A 36 -2.97 5.82 -4.70
N SER A 37 -2.58 4.55 -4.84
CA SER A 37 -3.29 3.45 -4.17
C SER A 37 -3.14 3.52 -2.66
N ASN A 38 -1.97 3.90 -2.15
CA ASN A 38 -1.78 4.10 -0.72
C ASN A 38 -2.62 5.28 -0.21
N THR A 39 -2.67 6.38 -0.95
CA THR A 39 -3.56 7.51 -0.62
C THR A 39 -5.01 7.04 -0.47
N VAL A 40 -5.52 6.18 -1.37
CA VAL A 40 -6.87 5.59 -1.24
C VAL A 40 -6.98 4.76 0.03
N VAL A 41 -6.07 3.81 0.24
CA VAL A 41 -6.09 2.89 1.40
C VAL A 41 -6.06 3.67 2.72
N THR A 42 -5.14 4.64 2.83
CA THR A 42 -4.96 5.45 4.03
C THR A 42 -6.20 6.28 4.33
N ASN A 43 -6.78 6.96 3.32
CA ASN A 43 -7.96 7.79 3.52
C ASN A 43 -9.22 6.97 3.82
N VAL A 44 -9.38 5.77 3.23
CA VAL A 44 -10.46 4.84 3.60
C VAL A 44 -10.30 4.37 5.04
N ALA A 45 -9.10 3.96 5.45
CA ALA A 45 -8.82 3.53 6.82
C ALA A 45 -9.08 4.66 7.82
N THR A 46 -8.57 5.87 7.53
CA THR A 46 -8.79 7.07 8.36
C THR A 46 -10.26 7.39 8.51
N PHE A 47 -11.02 7.43 7.40
CA PHE A 47 -12.45 7.69 7.45
C PHE A 47 -13.21 6.68 8.33
N ILE A 48 -12.88 5.38 8.17
CA ILE A 48 -13.51 4.33 8.99
C ILE A 48 -13.11 4.48 10.46
N MET A 49 -11.83 4.73 10.76
CA MET A 49 -11.36 4.90 12.13
C MET A 49 -12.01 6.10 12.82
N GLU A 50 -12.09 7.25 12.15
CA GLU A 50 -12.70 8.46 12.71
C GLU A 50 -14.22 8.34 12.85
N GLN A 51 -14.92 7.98 11.76
CA GLN A 51 -16.39 7.99 11.73
C GLN A 51 -17.00 6.73 12.32
N GLY A 52 -16.33 5.58 12.22
CA GLY A 52 -16.80 4.30 12.72
C GLY A 52 -16.39 4.02 14.17
N TYR A 53 -15.16 4.34 14.54
CA TYR A 53 -14.58 3.98 15.84
C TYR A 53 -14.33 5.20 16.74
N GLY A 54 -14.37 6.42 16.21
CA GLY A 54 -14.18 7.66 16.99
C GLY A 54 -12.72 7.91 17.36
N CYS A 55 -11.76 7.44 16.54
CA CYS A 55 -10.35 7.71 16.71
C CYS A 55 -10.00 9.15 16.35
N ASP A 56 -8.95 9.69 16.97
CA ASP A 56 -8.27 10.91 16.53
C ASP A 56 -7.07 10.50 15.67
N VAL A 57 -7.21 10.59 14.34
CA VAL A 57 -6.25 10.02 13.39
C VAL A 57 -5.30 11.09 12.86
N THR A 58 -4.01 10.84 13.02
CA THR A 58 -2.94 11.62 12.38
C THR A 58 -2.37 10.87 11.19
N ILE A 59 -2.56 11.42 9.99
CA ILE A 59 -1.90 10.94 8.77
C ILE A 59 -0.45 11.44 8.75
N VAL A 60 0.50 10.51 8.63
CA VAL A 60 1.95 10.79 8.60
C VAL A 60 2.47 10.57 7.18
N PRO A 61 2.72 11.63 6.40
CA PRO A 61 3.35 11.50 5.08
C PRO A 61 4.72 10.83 5.21
N SER A 62 4.95 9.78 4.43
CA SER A 62 6.19 9.00 4.49
C SER A 62 6.47 8.27 3.19
N ASP A 63 7.58 7.55 3.17
CA ASP A 63 7.94 6.52 2.19
C ASP A 63 8.26 5.23 2.93
N THR A 64 8.39 4.11 2.22
CA THR A 64 8.58 2.79 2.83
C THR A 64 9.77 2.74 3.80
N VAL A 65 10.94 3.20 3.37
CA VAL A 65 12.18 3.13 4.18
C VAL A 65 12.11 4.07 5.39
N PRO A 66 11.74 5.36 5.26
CA PRO A 66 11.55 6.24 6.41
C PRO A 66 10.49 5.75 7.40
N ALA A 67 9.36 5.21 6.96
CA ALA A 67 8.32 4.69 7.84
C ALA A 67 8.84 3.53 8.70
N VAL A 68 9.49 2.54 8.09
CA VAL A 68 10.09 1.40 8.80
C VAL A 68 11.18 1.86 9.77
N THR A 69 11.99 2.84 9.38
CA THR A 69 13.03 3.42 10.24
C THR A 69 12.41 4.12 11.46
N SER A 70 11.37 4.93 11.25
CA SER A 70 10.67 5.63 12.33
C SER A 70 10.06 4.66 13.34
N VAL A 71 9.42 3.59 12.88
CA VAL A 71 8.91 2.52 13.77
C VAL A 71 10.04 1.86 14.55
N ALA A 72 11.19 1.63 13.92
CA ALA A 72 12.35 1.03 14.59
C ALA A 72 12.90 1.89 15.74
N GLU A 73 12.95 3.21 15.52
CA GLU A 73 13.55 4.19 16.43
C GLU A 73 12.56 4.72 17.48
N ASN A 74 11.33 4.96 17.08
CA ASN A 74 10.35 5.70 17.89
C ASN A 74 9.10 4.89 18.26
N GLY A 75 8.86 3.74 17.59
CA GLY A 75 7.61 2.98 17.73
C GLY A 75 6.41 3.58 16.99
N GLU A 76 6.63 4.56 16.13
CA GLU A 76 5.61 5.27 15.35
C GLU A 76 6.02 5.37 13.87
N PRO A 77 5.06 5.45 12.95
CA PRO A 77 3.60 5.46 13.14
C PRO A 77 3.04 4.11 13.58
N ASP A 78 1.84 4.12 14.19
CA ASP A 78 1.11 2.93 14.65
C ASP A 78 0.80 1.95 13.52
N ILE A 79 0.44 2.49 12.35
CA ILE A 79 -0.06 1.74 11.20
C ILE A 79 0.76 2.08 9.96
N ILE A 80 1.28 1.04 9.29
CA ILE A 80 1.89 1.13 7.97
C ILE A 80 0.96 0.40 6.99
N THR A 81 0.25 1.15 6.15
CA THR A 81 -0.59 0.56 5.11
C THR A 81 0.18 0.38 3.82
N GLU A 82 -0.28 -0.55 2.99
CA GLU A 82 0.27 -0.84 1.67
C GLU A 82 1.79 -1.04 1.68
N LEU A 83 2.24 -1.82 2.67
CA LEU A 83 3.62 -2.26 2.75
C LEU A 83 3.87 -3.38 1.71
N TRP A 84 4.69 -3.09 0.74
CA TRP A 84 5.10 -4.04 -0.31
C TRP A 84 6.21 -4.94 0.23
N LEU A 85 5.85 -6.16 0.63
CA LEU A 85 6.75 -7.06 1.39
C LEU A 85 8.01 -7.44 0.63
N ASN A 86 7.93 -7.55 -0.70
CA ASN A 86 9.05 -7.87 -1.58
C ASN A 86 10.05 -6.73 -1.76
N SER A 87 9.77 -5.56 -1.18
CA SER A 87 10.65 -4.39 -1.15
C SER A 87 10.64 -3.67 0.21
N ALA A 88 10.02 -4.26 1.24
CA ALA A 88 9.92 -3.67 2.59
C ALA A 88 11.27 -3.58 3.32
N GLY A 89 12.26 -4.35 2.89
CA GLY A 89 13.60 -4.35 3.44
C GLY A 89 13.79 -5.25 4.66
N GLU A 90 15.04 -5.61 4.91
CA GLU A 90 15.45 -6.44 6.03
C GLU A 90 15.11 -5.79 7.39
N ALA A 91 15.08 -4.44 7.44
CA ALA A 91 14.75 -3.70 8.65
C ALA A 91 13.33 -4.01 9.13
N TYR A 92 12.35 -4.09 8.22
CA TYR A 92 10.98 -4.48 8.55
C TYR A 92 10.91 -5.92 9.08
N LEU A 93 11.58 -6.86 8.42
CA LEU A 93 11.60 -8.26 8.85
C LEU A 93 12.19 -8.41 10.26
N ARG A 94 13.23 -7.64 10.60
CA ARG A 94 13.77 -7.61 11.97
C ARG A 94 12.79 -7.05 12.99
N LEU A 95 12.00 -6.03 12.68
CA LEU A 95 10.96 -5.52 13.58
C LEU A 95 9.90 -6.58 13.86
N GLU A 96 9.50 -7.31 12.84
CA GLU A 96 8.54 -8.42 12.95
C GLU A 96 9.11 -9.56 13.82
N GLU A 97 10.35 -9.99 13.57
CA GLU A 97 11.04 -11.00 14.40
C GLU A 97 11.18 -10.59 15.88
N GLN A 98 11.34 -9.29 16.13
CA GLN A 98 11.40 -8.73 17.47
C GLN A 98 10.02 -8.58 18.12
N GLY A 99 8.93 -8.87 17.40
CA GLY A 99 7.56 -8.70 17.87
C GLY A 99 7.17 -7.23 18.07
N LYS A 100 7.82 -6.29 17.40
CA LYS A 100 7.48 -4.86 17.45
C LYS A 100 6.37 -4.47 16.50
N VAL A 101 6.22 -5.22 15.41
CA VAL A 101 5.16 -5.05 14.42
C VAL A 101 4.52 -6.39 14.09
N GLU A 102 3.27 -6.35 13.63
CA GLU A 102 2.54 -7.52 13.17
C GLU A 102 1.86 -7.23 11.83
N ARG A 103 1.88 -8.22 10.93
CA ARG A 103 1.08 -8.20 9.70
C ARG A 103 -0.36 -8.49 10.07
N VAL A 104 -1.27 -7.60 9.75
CA VAL A 104 -2.69 -7.80 10.10
C VAL A 104 -3.57 -8.17 8.91
N SER A 105 -3.28 -7.67 7.71
CA SER A 105 -4.05 -8.05 6.50
C SER A 105 -3.20 -8.04 5.25
N ARG A 106 -3.71 -8.74 4.21
CA ARG A 106 -3.35 -8.45 2.82
C ARG A 106 -4.24 -7.32 2.33
N VAL A 107 -3.70 -6.13 2.19
CA VAL A 107 -4.50 -4.97 1.84
C VAL A 107 -4.92 -4.95 0.36
N LEU A 108 -4.15 -5.65 -0.50
CA LEU A 108 -4.52 -5.89 -1.90
C LEU A 108 -4.64 -7.40 -2.17
N ASP A 109 -5.74 -7.84 -2.76
CA ASP A 109 -6.00 -9.23 -3.13
C ASP A 109 -6.26 -9.37 -4.64
N PRO A 110 -5.51 -10.21 -5.36
CA PRO A 110 -4.49 -11.17 -4.92
C PRO A 110 -3.13 -10.57 -4.58
N GLY A 111 -2.90 -9.29 -4.71
CA GLY A 111 -1.64 -8.59 -4.51
C GLY A 111 -1.32 -7.66 -5.67
N GLY A 112 -0.06 -7.27 -5.79
CA GLY A 112 0.44 -6.42 -6.86
C GLY A 112 1.41 -7.13 -7.80
N VAL A 113 1.89 -6.39 -8.77
CA VAL A 113 2.98 -6.78 -9.67
C VAL A 113 4.05 -5.70 -9.64
N GLU A 114 5.31 -6.12 -9.64
CA GLU A 114 6.47 -5.23 -9.78
C GLU A 114 7.39 -5.77 -10.85
N GLY A 115 8.20 -4.92 -11.42
CA GLY A 115 9.21 -5.33 -12.39
C GLY A 115 9.79 -4.17 -13.17
N TRP A 116 10.61 -4.52 -14.15
CA TRP A 116 11.12 -3.59 -15.15
C TRP A 116 10.31 -3.76 -16.42
N TRP A 117 9.99 -2.67 -17.07
CA TRP A 117 9.02 -2.62 -18.14
C TRP A 117 9.51 -1.82 -19.33
N ILE A 118 9.01 -2.19 -20.50
CA ILE A 118 9.12 -1.44 -21.75
C ILE A 118 7.72 -1.27 -22.39
N PRO A 119 7.47 -0.27 -23.24
CA PRO A 119 6.26 -0.20 -24.04
C PRO A 119 6.07 -1.45 -24.92
N THR A 120 4.83 -1.95 -25.03
CA THR A 120 4.55 -3.19 -25.77
C THR A 120 4.88 -3.06 -27.25
N TYR A 121 4.72 -1.86 -27.85
CA TYR A 121 5.13 -1.65 -29.26
C TYR A 121 6.64 -1.90 -29.48
N LEU A 122 7.51 -1.59 -28.50
CA LEU A 122 8.94 -1.94 -28.62
C LEU A 122 9.17 -3.45 -28.54
N ALA A 123 8.43 -4.14 -27.67
CA ALA A 123 8.52 -5.60 -27.55
C ALA A 123 8.01 -6.31 -28.82
N GLU A 124 7.02 -5.73 -29.51
CA GLU A 124 6.50 -6.24 -30.76
C GLU A 124 7.45 -6.01 -31.94
N GLU A 125 8.08 -4.84 -32.01
CA GLU A 125 9.07 -4.51 -33.04
C GLU A 125 10.42 -5.21 -32.79
N HIS A 126 10.81 -5.32 -31.52
CA HIS A 126 12.09 -5.87 -31.06
C HIS A 126 11.86 -6.94 -29.98
N PRO A 127 11.46 -8.18 -30.34
CA PRO A 127 11.14 -9.24 -29.38
C PRO A 127 12.30 -9.60 -28.43
N GLU A 128 13.55 -9.35 -28.84
CA GLU A 128 14.73 -9.52 -27.98
C GLU A 128 14.69 -8.67 -26.72
N LEU A 129 14.04 -7.50 -26.75
CA LEU A 129 13.92 -6.58 -25.61
C LEU A 129 13.00 -7.11 -24.48
N THR A 130 12.33 -8.22 -24.71
CA THR A 130 11.51 -8.86 -23.65
C THR A 130 12.35 -9.53 -22.55
N THR A 131 13.68 -9.60 -22.72
CA THR A 131 14.64 -10.12 -21.74
C THR A 131 15.68 -9.07 -21.39
N ILE A 132 16.24 -9.15 -20.19
CA ILE A 132 17.26 -8.19 -19.74
C ILE A 132 18.55 -8.28 -20.56
N GLU A 133 18.93 -9.48 -20.99
CA GLU A 133 20.08 -9.70 -21.86
C GLU A 133 19.89 -9.00 -23.22
N GLY A 134 18.67 -9.07 -23.77
CA GLY A 134 18.36 -8.39 -25.02
C GLY A 134 18.36 -6.86 -24.87
N VAL A 135 17.84 -6.33 -23.76
CA VAL A 135 17.91 -4.90 -23.43
C VAL A 135 19.36 -4.43 -23.30
N MET A 136 20.19 -5.15 -22.55
CA MET A 136 21.61 -4.80 -22.35
C MET A 136 22.44 -4.92 -23.63
N ALA A 137 22.06 -5.81 -24.55
CA ALA A 137 22.72 -5.94 -25.84
C ALA A 137 22.35 -4.82 -26.85
N ASN A 138 21.22 -4.13 -26.62
CA ASN A 138 20.68 -3.12 -27.53
C ASN A 138 20.19 -1.88 -26.74
N PRO A 139 21.05 -1.22 -25.96
CA PRO A 139 20.65 -0.12 -25.07
C PRO A 139 20.00 1.06 -25.81
N GLU A 140 20.40 1.30 -27.06
CA GLU A 140 19.86 2.37 -27.90
C GLU A 140 18.37 2.17 -28.27
N LEU A 141 17.90 0.91 -28.35
CA LEU A 141 16.52 0.60 -28.67
C LEU A 141 15.57 0.93 -27.52
N VAL A 142 16.07 0.97 -26.28
CA VAL A 142 15.30 1.37 -25.09
C VAL A 142 15.58 2.82 -24.67
N GLY A 143 16.24 3.61 -25.53
CA GLY A 143 16.57 5.01 -25.29
C GLY A 143 17.82 5.23 -24.42
N GLY A 144 18.55 4.18 -24.06
CA GLY A 144 19.80 4.26 -23.28
C GLY A 144 19.60 4.70 -21.82
N ILE A 145 18.37 4.72 -21.30
CA ILE A 145 18.03 5.20 -19.94
C ILE A 145 17.20 4.16 -19.22
N PHE A 146 17.58 3.87 -17.98
CA PHE A 146 16.74 3.16 -17.03
C PHE A 146 16.08 4.14 -16.06
N ASN A 147 14.75 4.21 -16.09
CA ASN A 147 13.94 5.07 -15.22
C ASN A 147 13.73 4.37 -13.87
N ASN A 148 14.49 4.78 -12.85
CA ASN A 148 14.52 4.13 -11.55
C ASN A 148 13.53 4.76 -10.56
N CYS A 149 13.19 3.98 -9.52
CA CYS A 149 12.32 4.38 -8.42
C CYS A 149 12.79 5.67 -7.71
N PRO A 150 11.85 6.43 -7.12
CA PRO A 150 12.17 7.51 -6.21
C PRO A 150 13.00 7.06 -5.00
N SER A 151 13.80 7.99 -4.47
CA SER A 151 14.49 7.78 -3.20
C SER A 151 13.48 7.60 -2.06
N GLY A 152 13.78 6.69 -1.14
CA GLY A 152 12.89 6.38 0.00
C GLY A 152 11.93 5.22 -0.24
N TRP A 153 11.69 4.84 -1.50
CA TRP A 153 10.92 3.65 -1.81
C TRP A 153 11.78 2.37 -1.67
N GLY A 154 11.13 1.29 -1.24
CA GLY A 154 11.81 0.00 -1.11
C GLY A 154 12.33 -0.56 -2.43
N CYS A 155 11.57 -0.38 -3.53
CA CYS A 155 12.01 -0.77 -4.88
C CYS A 155 13.30 -0.10 -5.33
N ARG A 156 13.61 1.10 -4.82
CA ARG A 156 14.85 1.78 -5.10
C ARG A 156 16.06 0.96 -4.62
N VAL A 157 15.98 0.41 -3.41
CA VAL A 157 17.04 -0.44 -2.86
C VAL A 157 17.23 -1.71 -3.70
N VAL A 158 16.11 -2.36 -4.05
CA VAL A 158 16.13 -3.57 -4.88
C VAL A 158 16.70 -3.29 -6.27
N SER A 159 16.23 -2.22 -6.94
CA SER A 159 16.71 -1.85 -8.29
C SER A 159 18.16 -1.43 -8.30
N ASP A 160 18.63 -0.64 -7.32
CA ASP A 160 20.04 -0.25 -7.24
C ASP A 160 20.97 -1.48 -7.10
N ASN A 161 20.53 -2.49 -6.33
CA ASN A 161 21.26 -3.74 -6.20
C ASN A 161 21.23 -4.59 -7.49
N LEU A 162 20.07 -4.64 -8.18
CA LEU A 162 19.96 -5.31 -9.47
C LEU A 162 20.81 -4.64 -10.56
N ILE A 163 20.81 -3.30 -10.63
CA ILE A 163 21.65 -2.51 -11.54
C ILE A 163 23.12 -2.88 -11.36
N ARG A 164 23.60 -2.95 -10.12
CA ARG A 164 24.97 -3.36 -9.80
C ARG A 164 25.25 -4.82 -10.16
N ALA A 165 24.30 -5.72 -9.87
CA ALA A 165 24.45 -7.15 -10.15
C ALA A 165 24.48 -7.47 -11.65
N LEU A 166 23.85 -6.64 -12.46
CA LEU A 166 23.82 -6.75 -13.93
C LEU A 166 24.95 -6.00 -14.62
N ASP A 167 25.71 -5.16 -13.90
CA ASP A 167 26.63 -4.19 -14.51
C ASP A 167 25.92 -3.33 -15.57
N LEU A 168 24.66 -2.90 -15.28
CA LEU A 168 23.76 -2.29 -16.25
C LEU A 168 24.37 -1.04 -16.92
N GLU A 169 25.05 -0.19 -16.15
CA GLU A 169 25.69 1.03 -16.68
C GLU A 169 26.86 0.71 -17.62
N GLU A 170 27.56 -0.43 -17.44
CA GLU A 170 28.62 -0.87 -18.35
C GLU A 170 28.07 -1.30 -19.72
N SER A 171 26.76 -1.66 -19.78
CA SER A 171 26.09 -1.94 -21.06
C SER A 171 25.74 -0.69 -21.87
N GLY A 172 25.94 0.51 -21.30
CA GLY A 172 25.62 1.80 -21.94
C GLY A 172 24.26 2.38 -21.58
N ILE A 173 23.60 1.83 -20.54
CA ILE A 173 22.32 2.34 -20.02
C ILE A 173 22.60 3.26 -18.84
N GLU A 174 22.20 4.54 -18.96
CA GLU A 174 22.29 5.53 -17.88
C GLU A 174 21.11 5.33 -16.89
N VAL A 175 21.40 5.42 -15.58
CA VAL A 175 20.38 5.31 -14.54
C VAL A 175 19.83 6.69 -14.19
N PHE A 176 18.55 6.93 -14.51
CA PHE A 176 17.86 8.14 -14.12
C PHE A 176 16.97 7.91 -12.89
N ASN A 177 17.29 8.60 -11.81
CA ASN A 177 16.58 8.47 -10.54
C ASN A 177 15.48 9.54 -10.44
N HIS A 178 14.21 9.10 -10.47
CA HIS A 178 13.08 10.01 -10.34
C HIS A 178 12.96 10.58 -8.93
N GLY A 179 12.48 11.84 -8.84
CA GLY A 179 12.25 12.53 -7.56
C GLY A 179 10.92 12.15 -6.89
N SER A 180 9.96 11.62 -7.66
CA SER A 180 8.64 11.21 -7.15
C SER A 180 7.99 10.18 -8.09
N GLY A 181 6.93 9.52 -7.59
CA GLY A 181 6.10 8.61 -8.39
C GLY A 181 5.43 9.30 -9.57
N GLU A 182 5.03 10.57 -9.42
CA GLU A 182 4.42 11.36 -10.50
C GLU A 182 5.41 11.64 -11.63
N THR A 183 6.69 11.93 -11.31
CA THR A 183 7.69 12.15 -12.35
C THR A 183 8.04 10.86 -13.09
N LEU A 184 8.07 9.72 -12.38
CA LEU A 184 8.24 8.40 -13.00
C LEU A 184 7.04 8.06 -13.90
N ALA A 185 5.80 8.26 -13.42
CA ALA A 185 4.58 8.06 -14.20
C ALA A 185 4.52 8.93 -15.44
N SER A 186 4.89 10.23 -15.30
CA SER A 186 4.89 11.19 -16.41
C SER A 186 5.92 10.85 -17.47
N SER A 187 7.09 10.32 -17.09
CA SER A 187 8.12 9.89 -18.04
C SER A 187 7.61 8.75 -18.92
N MET A 188 6.95 7.73 -18.33
CA MET A 188 6.33 6.63 -19.06
C MET A 188 5.20 7.14 -19.97
N ALA A 189 4.31 7.97 -19.41
CA ALA A 189 3.17 8.50 -20.14
C ALA A 189 3.59 9.29 -21.39
N SER A 190 4.60 10.15 -21.24
CA SER A 190 5.13 10.96 -22.35
C SER A 190 5.74 10.06 -23.44
N ALA A 191 6.59 9.12 -23.05
CA ALA A 191 7.23 8.22 -24.01
C ALA A 191 6.18 7.39 -24.80
N VAL A 192 5.17 6.82 -24.11
CA VAL A 192 4.13 6.04 -24.77
C VAL A 192 3.25 6.90 -25.71
N GLN A 193 2.94 8.15 -25.31
CA GLN A 193 2.14 9.05 -26.16
C GLN A 193 2.89 9.51 -27.42
N ASP A 194 4.20 9.66 -27.32
CA ASP A 194 5.07 10.10 -28.42
C ASP A 194 5.64 8.91 -29.22
N GLU A 195 5.28 7.66 -28.86
CA GLU A 195 5.82 6.41 -29.42
C GLU A 195 7.35 6.35 -29.34
N GLU A 196 7.91 6.89 -28.23
CA GLU A 196 9.36 6.90 -27.95
C GLU A 196 9.79 5.74 -27.04
N PRO A 197 11.06 5.32 -27.08
CA PRO A 197 11.58 4.31 -26.16
C PRO A 197 11.45 4.71 -24.69
N TRP A 198 11.11 3.73 -23.85
CA TRP A 198 11.16 3.84 -22.41
C TRP A 198 11.53 2.51 -21.78
N PHE A 199 12.38 2.52 -20.77
CA PHE A 199 12.75 1.36 -19.97
C PHE A 199 12.87 1.78 -18.51
N GLY A 200 12.24 1.06 -17.59
CA GLY A 200 12.31 1.41 -16.18
C GLY A 200 11.51 0.49 -15.26
N TYR A 201 11.63 0.76 -13.98
CA TYR A 201 10.82 0.12 -12.96
C TYR A 201 9.39 0.67 -12.99
N TYR A 202 8.41 -0.23 -12.82
CA TYR A 202 7.04 0.15 -12.54
C TYR A 202 6.29 -0.96 -11.78
N TRP A 203 5.08 -0.63 -11.30
CA TRP A 203 4.25 -1.55 -10.53
C TRP A 203 2.76 -1.39 -10.84
N GLY A 204 1.95 -2.38 -10.42
CA GLY A 204 0.49 -2.38 -10.51
C GLY A 204 -0.18 -2.92 -9.25
N PRO A 205 -1.38 -2.43 -8.91
CA PRO A 205 -2.29 -1.61 -9.74
C PRO A 205 -1.94 -0.11 -9.74
N THR A 206 -1.88 0.49 -10.93
CA THR A 206 -1.67 1.94 -11.11
C THR A 206 -2.41 2.43 -12.36
N VAL A 207 -2.66 3.73 -12.43
CA VAL A 207 -3.26 4.36 -13.62
C VAL A 207 -2.40 4.13 -14.87
N PRO A 208 -1.07 4.34 -14.86
CA PRO A 208 -0.25 4.11 -16.06
C PRO A 208 -0.33 2.69 -16.60
N LEU A 209 -0.16 1.64 -15.78
CA LEU A 209 -0.28 0.25 -16.26
C LEU A 209 -1.72 -0.14 -16.64
N GLY A 210 -2.72 0.61 -16.18
CA GLY A 210 -4.11 0.44 -16.63
C GLY A 210 -4.44 1.14 -17.95
N LYS A 211 -3.66 2.16 -18.33
CA LYS A 211 -3.88 2.97 -19.54
C LYS A 211 -2.96 2.60 -20.71
N TYR A 212 -1.74 2.20 -20.41
CA TYR A 212 -0.68 1.98 -21.38
C TYR A 212 -0.35 0.50 -21.49
N ASP A 213 -0.23 0.03 -22.71
CA ASP A 213 0.21 -1.34 -22.97
C ASP A 213 1.72 -1.45 -22.75
N MET A 214 2.09 -2.08 -21.63
CA MET A 214 3.47 -2.26 -21.22
C MET A 214 3.81 -3.75 -21.14
N THR A 215 4.99 -4.11 -21.59
CA THR A 215 5.53 -5.47 -21.51
C THR A 215 6.59 -5.52 -20.42
N ARG A 216 6.44 -6.49 -19.51
CA ARG A 216 7.42 -6.72 -18.46
C ARG A 216 8.66 -7.42 -19.04
N VAL A 217 9.82 -6.89 -18.71
CA VAL A 217 11.12 -7.49 -19.08
C VAL A 217 11.39 -8.67 -18.14
N ASP A 218 11.74 -9.81 -18.73
CA ASP A 218 12.15 -11.01 -18.00
C ASP A 218 13.59 -10.81 -17.47
N LEU A 219 13.73 -10.81 -16.14
CA LEU A 219 15.03 -10.73 -15.45
C LEU A 219 15.61 -12.12 -15.11
N GLY A 220 15.01 -13.19 -15.64
CA GLY A 220 15.37 -14.57 -15.38
C GLY A 220 14.61 -15.20 -14.22
N GLU A 221 15.18 -16.21 -13.59
CA GLU A 221 14.53 -16.96 -12.51
C GLU A 221 14.41 -16.12 -11.23
N TYR A 222 13.23 -16.18 -10.59
CA TYR A 222 13.07 -15.66 -9.24
C TYR A 222 13.82 -16.55 -8.24
N LYS A 223 14.77 -15.95 -7.52
CA LYS A 223 15.61 -16.60 -6.50
C LYS A 223 15.35 -15.93 -5.14
N PRO A 224 14.55 -16.53 -4.26
CA PRO A 224 14.09 -15.89 -3.01
C PRO A 224 15.22 -15.31 -2.15
N GLU A 225 16.29 -16.07 -1.92
CA GLU A 225 17.42 -15.64 -1.08
C GLU A 225 18.19 -14.47 -1.71
N VAL A 226 18.34 -14.47 -3.04
CA VAL A 226 19.00 -13.39 -3.78
C VAL A 226 18.14 -12.12 -3.73
N HIS A 227 16.84 -12.26 -3.99
CA HIS A 227 15.91 -11.13 -3.92
C HIS A 227 15.85 -10.54 -2.51
N GLN A 228 15.82 -11.38 -1.48
CA GLN A 228 15.86 -10.92 -0.08
C GLN A 228 17.16 -10.16 0.24
N ASN A 229 18.31 -10.66 -0.24
CA ASN A 229 19.59 -9.94 -0.08
C ASN A 229 19.56 -8.58 -0.78
N ASN A 230 18.94 -8.49 -1.97
CA ASN A 230 18.80 -7.23 -2.69
C ASN A 230 17.89 -6.20 -2.01
N GLN A 231 17.12 -6.57 -0.99
CA GLN A 231 16.37 -5.63 -0.14
C GLN A 231 17.26 -4.95 0.91
N THR A 232 18.51 -5.36 1.06
CA THR A 232 19.48 -4.74 1.96
C THR A 232 20.12 -3.54 1.29
N GLN A 233 20.09 -2.37 1.98
CA GLN A 233 20.78 -1.18 1.46
C GLN A 233 22.26 -1.47 1.20
N ASP A 234 22.74 -1.19 -0.02
CA ASP A 234 24.13 -1.42 -0.45
C ASP A 234 24.63 -2.85 -0.20
N ALA A 235 23.80 -3.86 -0.53
CA ALA A 235 24.15 -5.27 -0.35
C ALA A 235 25.56 -5.58 -0.86
N GLU A 236 26.39 -6.28 -0.05
CA GLU A 236 27.80 -6.56 -0.40
C GLU A 236 27.94 -7.44 -1.64
N ASN A 237 27.00 -8.40 -1.83
CA ASN A 237 27.00 -9.34 -2.95
C ASN A 237 25.59 -9.36 -3.57
N PRO A 238 25.18 -8.32 -4.30
CA PRO A 238 23.89 -8.33 -4.98
C PRO A 238 23.88 -9.38 -6.10
N GLY A 239 22.70 -9.89 -6.43
CA GLY A 239 22.56 -10.91 -7.46
C GLY A 239 21.38 -10.65 -8.38
N VAL A 240 21.33 -11.34 -9.50
CA VAL A 240 20.23 -11.25 -10.46
C VAL A 240 19.11 -12.21 -10.04
N SER A 241 17.92 -11.65 -9.83
CA SER A 241 16.69 -12.35 -9.54
C SER A 241 15.52 -11.53 -10.06
N ASP A 242 14.55 -12.18 -10.64
CA ASP A 242 13.30 -11.53 -10.98
C ASP A 242 12.48 -11.15 -9.73
N PHE A 243 11.46 -10.29 -9.88
CA PHE A 243 10.54 -9.93 -8.82
C PHE A 243 9.48 -11.02 -8.63
N PRO A 244 9.11 -11.35 -7.38
CA PRO A 244 7.98 -12.25 -7.10
C PRO A 244 6.64 -11.58 -7.36
N ALA A 245 5.56 -12.35 -7.33
CA ALA A 245 4.23 -11.79 -7.13
C ALA A 245 4.21 -11.01 -5.81
N ALA A 246 3.79 -9.74 -5.86
CA ALA A 246 3.90 -8.86 -4.71
C ALA A 246 2.81 -9.15 -3.68
N THR A 247 3.22 -9.43 -2.44
CA THR A 247 2.35 -9.42 -1.28
C THR A 247 2.34 -8.02 -0.68
N VAL A 248 1.16 -7.40 -0.64
CA VAL A 248 0.96 -6.03 -0.14
C VAL A 248 0.14 -6.09 1.14
N LEU A 249 0.66 -5.52 2.22
CA LEU A 249 0.17 -5.73 3.58
C LEU A 249 -0.27 -4.42 4.25
N THR A 250 -1.12 -4.56 5.27
CA THR A 250 -1.15 -3.62 6.40
C THR A 250 -0.39 -4.24 7.57
N SER A 251 0.49 -3.46 8.15
CA SER A 251 1.24 -3.79 9.36
C SER A 251 0.95 -2.79 10.45
N VAL A 252 0.89 -3.25 11.70
CA VAL A 252 0.65 -2.40 12.87
C VAL A 252 1.71 -2.64 13.91
N THR A 253 1.97 -1.64 14.77
CA THR A 253 2.82 -1.84 15.94
C THR A 253 2.09 -2.72 16.97
N SER A 254 2.85 -3.50 17.74
CA SER A 254 2.27 -4.36 18.78
C SER A 254 1.59 -3.54 19.88
N ASP A 255 2.16 -2.37 20.22
CA ASP A 255 1.57 -1.44 21.18
C ASP A 255 0.20 -0.91 20.72
N PHE A 256 0.08 -0.54 19.44
CA PHE A 256 -1.20 -0.13 18.88
C PHE A 256 -2.24 -1.24 18.96
N LYS A 257 -1.87 -2.46 18.58
CA LYS A 257 -2.78 -3.62 18.60
C LYS A 257 -3.28 -3.93 20.01
N GLU A 258 -2.42 -3.74 21.03
CA GLU A 258 -2.83 -3.90 22.43
C GLU A 258 -3.73 -2.76 22.92
N ARG A 259 -3.46 -1.53 22.48
CA ARG A 259 -4.19 -0.31 22.86
C ARG A 259 -5.55 -0.22 22.20
N GLU A 260 -5.63 -0.54 20.91
CA GLU A 260 -6.82 -0.38 20.06
C GLU A 260 -7.22 -1.70 19.36
N PRO A 261 -7.57 -2.77 20.11
CA PRO A 261 -7.79 -4.09 19.54
C PRO A 261 -8.96 -4.17 18.56
N GLU A 262 -10.02 -3.35 18.73
CA GLU A 262 -11.16 -3.33 17.80
C GLU A 262 -10.79 -2.72 16.45
N VAL A 263 -9.95 -1.68 16.46
CA VAL A 263 -9.44 -1.06 15.23
C VAL A 263 -8.44 -2.00 14.54
N ALA A 264 -7.56 -2.64 15.30
CA ALA A 264 -6.65 -3.65 14.76
C ALA A 264 -7.41 -4.85 14.14
N GLU A 265 -8.55 -5.26 14.73
CA GLU A 265 -9.43 -6.27 14.13
C GLU A 265 -10.06 -5.78 12.81
N MET A 266 -10.53 -4.53 12.76
CA MET A 266 -11.03 -3.93 11.51
C MET A 266 -9.95 -3.92 10.44
N LEU A 267 -8.75 -3.43 10.75
CA LEU A 267 -7.61 -3.43 9.82
C LEU A 267 -7.23 -4.84 9.35
N SER A 268 -7.40 -5.86 10.20
CA SER A 268 -7.13 -7.25 9.84
C SER A 268 -8.07 -7.81 8.77
N LYS A 269 -9.24 -7.21 8.62
CA LYS A 269 -10.25 -7.58 7.62
C LYS A 269 -10.20 -6.68 6.38
N MET A 270 -9.55 -5.52 6.49
CA MET A 270 -9.49 -4.53 5.41
C MET A 270 -8.65 -5.05 4.24
N THR A 271 -9.33 -5.31 3.14
CA THR A 271 -8.73 -5.85 1.92
C THR A 271 -9.48 -5.29 0.71
N PHE A 272 -8.73 -4.77 -0.26
CA PHE A 272 -9.27 -4.32 -1.54
C PHE A 272 -8.98 -5.34 -2.62
N LYS A 273 -9.97 -5.65 -3.44
CA LYS A 273 -9.67 -6.38 -4.68
C LYS A 273 -8.83 -5.51 -5.59
N THR A 274 -7.77 -6.06 -6.15
CA THR A 274 -6.88 -5.32 -7.07
C THR A 274 -7.65 -4.70 -8.25
N ALA A 275 -8.70 -5.39 -8.74
CA ALA A 275 -9.58 -4.86 -9.79
C ALA A 275 -10.42 -3.64 -9.32
N THR A 276 -10.93 -3.68 -8.07
CA THR A 276 -11.64 -2.54 -7.47
C THR A 276 -10.70 -1.36 -7.29
N MET A 277 -9.48 -1.59 -6.76
CA MET A 277 -8.46 -0.55 -6.64
C MET A 277 -8.14 0.09 -7.99
N SER A 278 -7.93 -0.70 -9.04
CA SER A 278 -7.71 -0.18 -10.40
C SER A 278 -8.85 0.72 -10.88
N SER A 279 -10.10 0.36 -10.56
CA SER A 279 -11.28 1.17 -10.92
C SER A 279 -11.35 2.48 -10.15
N ILE A 280 -10.98 2.48 -8.86
CA ILE A 280 -10.91 3.68 -8.02
C ILE A 280 -9.84 4.62 -8.54
N LEU A 281 -8.65 4.10 -8.84
CA LEU A 281 -7.53 4.89 -9.38
C LEU A 281 -7.89 5.52 -10.73
N ALA A 282 -8.55 4.78 -11.61
CA ALA A 282 -9.05 5.32 -12.88
C ALA A 282 -10.10 6.43 -12.67
N TRP A 283 -11.00 6.27 -11.68
CA TRP A 283 -11.97 7.29 -11.31
C TRP A 283 -11.29 8.55 -10.74
N MET A 284 -10.30 8.38 -9.85
CA MET A 284 -9.50 9.49 -9.30
C MET A 284 -8.84 10.32 -10.41
N ASP A 285 -8.17 9.64 -11.34
CA ASP A 285 -7.49 10.30 -12.46
C ASP A 285 -8.44 11.06 -13.36
N GLN A 286 -9.60 10.45 -13.70
CA GLN A 286 -10.62 11.08 -14.57
C GLN A 286 -11.28 12.30 -13.92
N ASN A 287 -11.42 12.32 -12.60
CA ASN A 287 -12.09 13.38 -11.85
C ASN A 287 -11.11 14.35 -11.18
N ASN A 288 -9.81 14.12 -11.28
CA ASN A 288 -8.76 14.84 -10.53
C ASN A 288 -9.09 14.91 -9.03
N ALA A 289 -9.54 13.75 -8.50
CA ALA A 289 -10.07 13.63 -7.16
C ALA A 289 -8.96 13.46 -6.11
N SER A 290 -9.21 13.99 -4.90
CA SER A 290 -8.36 13.79 -3.73
C SER A 290 -8.49 12.39 -3.14
N GLY A 291 -7.61 12.04 -2.19
CA GLY A 291 -7.72 10.78 -1.42
C GLY A 291 -9.00 10.70 -0.60
N GLU A 292 -9.42 11.81 0.02
CA GLU A 292 -10.68 11.88 0.77
C GLU A 292 -11.89 11.65 -0.13
N GLU A 293 -11.91 12.27 -1.33
CA GLU A 293 -12.98 12.06 -2.31
C GLU A 293 -13.01 10.61 -2.81
N ALA A 294 -11.84 10.00 -3.00
CA ALA A 294 -11.73 8.59 -3.38
C ALA A 294 -12.21 7.65 -2.28
N ALA A 295 -11.94 7.96 -1.01
CA ALA A 295 -12.44 7.20 0.12
C ALA A 295 -13.97 7.24 0.19
N VAL A 296 -14.56 8.42 0.08
CA VAL A 296 -16.03 8.59 0.04
C VAL A 296 -16.62 7.87 -1.18
N TYR A 297 -16.00 7.99 -2.35
CA TYR A 297 -16.43 7.28 -3.55
C TYR A 297 -16.41 5.76 -3.36
N PHE A 298 -15.32 5.21 -2.83
CA PHE A 298 -15.21 3.78 -2.55
C PHE A 298 -16.28 3.32 -1.57
N LEU A 299 -16.42 3.99 -0.42
CA LEU A 299 -17.36 3.63 0.63
C LEU A 299 -18.82 3.71 0.16
N SER A 300 -19.15 4.68 -0.70
CA SER A 300 -20.49 4.85 -1.24
C SER A 300 -20.87 3.83 -2.31
N ASN A 301 -19.89 3.29 -3.06
CA ASN A 301 -20.15 2.46 -4.23
C ASN A 301 -19.76 0.98 -4.07
N ASN A 302 -19.04 0.60 -3.00
CA ASN A 302 -18.50 -0.75 -2.81
C ASN A 302 -18.87 -1.34 -1.43
N SER A 303 -20.10 -1.08 -0.96
CA SER A 303 -20.54 -1.52 0.38
C SER A 303 -20.40 -3.03 0.61
N ASP A 304 -20.58 -3.85 -0.43
CA ASP A 304 -20.42 -5.30 -0.36
C ASP A 304 -18.98 -5.72 -0.04
N GLU A 305 -17.99 -4.86 -0.31
CA GLU A 305 -16.59 -5.14 -0.08
C GLU A 305 -16.16 -4.78 1.35
N TRP A 306 -16.54 -3.61 1.83
CA TRP A 306 -16.08 -3.10 3.12
C TRP A 306 -16.98 -3.37 4.32
N SER A 307 -18.29 -3.66 4.13
CA SER A 307 -19.22 -3.84 5.25
C SER A 307 -18.82 -4.97 6.20
N SER A 308 -18.14 -6.00 5.68
CA SER A 308 -17.65 -7.13 6.49
C SER A 308 -16.41 -6.80 7.35
N TRP A 309 -15.79 -5.65 7.14
CA TRP A 309 -14.62 -5.21 7.92
C TRP A 309 -15.02 -4.71 9.31
N LEU A 310 -16.24 -4.18 9.44
CA LEU A 310 -16.70 -3.45 10.60
C LEU A 310 -17.39 -4.36 11.62
N ASN A 311 -17.39 -3.91 12.88
CA ASN A 311 -18.34 -4.40 13.87
C ASN A 311 -19.72 -3.71 13.72
N ASP A 312 -20.73 -4.22 14.42
CA ASP A 312 -22.11 -3.70 14.30
C ASP A 312 -22.23 -2.22 14.66
N ALA A 313 -21.51 -1.76 15.69
CA ALA A 313 -21.54 -0.38 16.16
C ALA A 313 -20.92 0.60 15.15
N ALA A 314 -19.76 0.24 14.57
CA ALA A 314 -19.13 1.03 13.53
C ALA A 314 -19.96 1.06 12.25
N THR A 315 -20.62 -0.05 11.90
CA THR A 315 -21.55 -0.12 10.76
C THR A 315 -22.71 0.86 10.92
N GLU A 316 -23.33 0.92 12.10
CA GLU A 316 -24.44 1.85 12.39
C GLU A 316 -23.97 3.32 12.31
N ARG A 317 -22.78 3.64 12.84
CA ARG A 317 -22.21 4.99 12.78
C ARG A 317 -21.94 5.42 11.33
N LEU A 318 -21.28 4.58 10.54
CA LEU A 318 -20.97 4.89 9.13
C LEU A 318 -22.23 5.02 8.28
N ALA A 319 -23.26 4.18 8.49
CA ALA A 319 -24.51 4.30 7.76
C ALA A 319 -25.20 5.66 7.96
N ASN A 320 -25.03 6.30 9.12
CA ASN A 320 -25.55 7.64 9.39
C ASN A 320 -24.75 8.78 8.71
N VAL A 321 -23.50 8.53 8.34
CA VAL A 321 -22.63 9.54 7.70
C VAL A 321 -22.68 9.43 6.18
N LEU A 322 -22.82 8.21 5.65
CA LEU A 322 -22.81 7.94 4.19
C LEU A 322 -24.20 8.07 3.53
N ASN A 323 -25.31 8.24 4.30
CA ASN A 323 -26.67 8.49 3.82
C ASN A 323 -26.98 9.99 3.93
#